data_7e23a687c6f6f7fae1d559de1a5c92fa
#
_entry.id   7e23a687c6f6f7fae1d559de1a5c92fa
#
_cell.length_a   1.000
_cell.length_b   1.000
_cell.length_c   1.000
_cell.angle_alpha   90.00
_cell.angle_beta   90.00
_cell.angle_gamma   90.00
#
_symmetry.space_group_name_H-M   'P 1'
#
loop_
_entity.id
_entity.type
_entity.pdbx_description
1 polymer ?
#
loop_
_entity_poly.entity_id
_entity_poly.type
_entity_poly.pdbx_seq_one_letter_code
_entity_poly.pdbx_strand_id
1 'polypeptide(L)'
;MHSEPAVRVTGLVKRYGGKTAVDGLDLTLARGGVTAVLGPNGAGKTTTIEICEGYRRPDAGTVRVLGLDPVTQGAELRPRIGVMLQSGGVYAGARAVEMLRHTAKLHAHPLDVDALVERLGLGSCGRTTYRRLSGGQQQRLALAMAVVGRPELVFLDEPTAGLDPQARRATWELVRDLRRDGVTVVITTHHMDEAEQLADRVAVVDRGRVIAEGTPEELCRGGAESSLRFDGPPGLDLGPLLKELPEGATATEASPGGYRIEAPVDPQLLATVTGWCAASGILPERLAVQRRSLEDVFLDLTGRDLRS
;
A
#
# COMPACT_ATOMS: atom_id res chain seq x y z
N MET A 1 17.43 -23.73 2.85
CA MET A 1 16.56 -24.02 1.70
C MET A 1 15.78 -22.76 1.41
N HIS A 2 16.04 -22.05 0.31
CA HIS A 2 15.23 -20.90 -0.08
C HIS A 2 13.87 -21.44 -0.55
N SER A 3 12.81 -21.13 0.18
CA SER A 3 11.46 -21.48 -0.24
C SER A 3 11.16 -20.74 -1.57
N GLU A 4 10.50 -21.43 -2.50
CA GLU A 4 10.09 -20.84 -3.77
C GLU A 4 9.20 -19.60 -3.50
N PRO A 5 9.45 -18.45 -4.17
CA PRO A 5 8.66 -17.23 -3.95
C PRO A 5 7.19 -17.44 -4.32
N ALA A 6 6.30 -16.66 -3.70
CA ALA A 6 4.89 -16.67 -4.06
C ALA A 6 4.65 -16.08 -5.45
N VAL A 7 5.38 -15.03 -5.80
CA VAL A 7 5.35 -14.41 -7.13
C VAL A 7 6.77 -14.14 -7.60
N ARG A 8 7.07 -14.49 -8.85
CA ARG A 8 8.30 -14.11 -9.54
C ARG A 8 7.95 -13.53 -10.90
N VAL A 9 8.35 -12.32 -11.12
CA VAL A 9 8.22 -11.58 -12.38
C VAL A 9 9.61 -11.26 -12.87
N THR A 10 9.91 -11.55 -14.14
CA THR A 10 11.23 -11.30 -14.73
C THR A 10 11.09 -10.67 -16.09
N GLY A 11 11.65 -9.45 -16.23
CA GLY A 11 11.68 -8.69 -17.48
C GLY A 11 10.30 -8.40 -18.07
N LEU A 12 9.28 -8.20 -17.23
CA LEU A 12 7.89 -8.06 -17.66
C LEU A 12 7.70 -6.81 -18.51
N VAL A 13 7.12 -6.99 -19.69
CA VAL A 13 6.73 -5.89 -20.57
C VAL A 13 5.26 -5.99 -20.93
N LYS A 14 4.56 -4.84 -20.86
CA LYS A 14 3.18 -4.71 -21.35
C LYS A 14 2.95 -3.37 -22.03
N ARG A 15 2.37 -3.44 -23.22
CA ARG A 15 2.06 -2.27 -24.07
C ARG A 15 0.58 -2.22 -24.40
N TYR A 16 0.06 -1.00 -24.47
CA TYR A 16 -1.30 -0.72 -24.91
C TYR A 16 -1.24 0.36 -25.97
N GLY A 17 -1.51 0.00 -27.21
CA GLY A 17 -1.31 0.92 -28.34
C GLY A 17 0.14 1.40 -28.38
N GLY A 18 0.35 2.71 -28.38
CA GLY A 18 1.70 3.32 -28.38
C GLY A 18 2.33 3.51 -26.99
N LYS A 19 1.62 3.16 -25.89
CA LYS A 19 2.08 3.40 -24.51
C LYS A 19 2.59 2.10 -23.88
N THR A 20 3.81 2.13 -23.35
CA THR A 20 4.35 1.06 -22.50
C THR A 20 3.88 1.28 -21.07
N ALA A 21 3.08 0.35 -20.55
CA ALA A 21 2.54 0.40 -19.20
C ALA A 21 3.46 -0.29 -18.18
N VAL A 22 4.15 -1.36 -18.60
CA VAL A 22 5.18 -2.08 -17.82
C VAL A 22 6.39 -2.23 -18.72
N ASP A 23 7.58 -1.91 -18.24
CA ASP A 23 8.80 -1.76 -19.03
C ASP A 23 10.00 -2.49 -18.41
N GLY A 24 10.05 -3.80 -18.63
CA GLY A 24 11.13 -4.64 -18.12
C GLY A 24 11.12 -4.80 -16.59
N LEU A 25 9.92 -4.92 -15.99
CA LEU A 25 9.77 -5.00 -14.54
C LEU A 25 10.21 -6.36 -14.00
N ASP A 26 11.08 -6.32 -13.00
CA ASP A 26 11.46 -7.47 -12.17
C ASP A 26 10.86 -7.30 -10.76
N LEU A 27 10.24 -8.37 -10.22
CA LEU A 27 9.64 -8.36 -8.90
C LEU A 27 9.62 -9.77 -8.31
N THR A 28 10.05 -9.92 -7.06
CA THR A 28 10.03 -11.21 -6.36
C THR A 28 9.37 -11.06 -5.00
N LEU A 29 8.23 -11.76 -4.80
CA LEU A 29 7.46 -11.69 -3.56
C LEU A 29 7.61 -12.99 -2.78
N ALA A 30 8.01 -12.89 -1.52
CA ALA A 30 8.15 -14.03 -0.62
C ALA A 30 6.78 -14.61 -0.22
N ARG A 31 6.75 -15.86 0.26
CA ARG A 31 5.53 -16.48 0.82
C ARG A 31 5.30 -16.04 2.26
N GLY A 32 4.03 -16.01 2.66
CA GLY A 32 3.60 -15.86 4.06
C GLY A 32 3.73 -14.46 4.64
N GLY A 33 3.96 -13.45 3.78
CA GLY A 33 4.06 -12.05 4.20
C GLY A 33 3.11 -11.13 3.44
N VAL A 34 3.10 -9.87 3.84
CA VAL A 34 2.39 -8.79 3.16
C VAL A 34 3.38 -7.97 2.35
N THR A 35 3.18 -7.88 1.04
CA THR A 35 3.96 -6.96 0.19
C THR A 35 3.04 -5.87 -0.36
N ALA A 36 3.43 -4.61 -0.14
CA ALA A 36 2.77 -3.46 -0.75
C ALA A 36 3.49 -3.06 -2.04
N VAL A 37 2.74 -2.95 -3.13
CA VAL A 37 3.20 -2.39 -4.40
C VAL A 37 2.71 -0.95 -4.47
N LEU A 38 3.62 -0.02 -4.23
CA LEU A 38 3.36 1.43 -4.19
C LEU A 38 3.68 2.09 -5.52
N GLY A 39 3.01 3.18 -5.80
CA GLY A 39 3.33 4.03 -6.96
C GLY A 39 2.16 4.91 -7.38
N PRO A 40 2.41 5.92 -8.23
CA PRO A 40 1.36 6.83 -8.69
C PRO A 40 0.37 6.13 -9.62
N ASN A 41 -0.73 6.81 -9.91
CA ASN A 41 -1.69 6.35 -10.91
C ASN A 41 -1.00 6.23 -12.29
N GLY A 42 -1.22 5.10 -12.95
CA GLY A 42 -0.58 4.82 -14.24
C GLY A 42 0.88 4.33 -14.17
N ALA A 43 1.42 4.06 -12.99
CA ALA A 43 2.77 3.49 -12.83
C ALA A 43 2.93 2.05 -13.33
N GLY A 44 1.82 1.35 -13.61
CA GLY A 44 1.84 -0.04 -14.07
C GLY A 44 1.47 -1.07 -13.01
N LYS A 45 1.13 -0.67 -11.77
CA LYS A 45 0.77 -1.55 -10.65
C LYS A 45 -0.36 -2.52 -11.01
N THR A 46 -1.56 -2.00 -11.29
CA THR A 46 -2.74 -2.81 -11.65
C THR A 46 -2.44 -3.71 -12.85
N THR A 47 -1.76 -3.20 -13.89
CA THR A 47 -1.39 -4.02 -15.05
C THR A 47 -0.48 -5.19 -14.66
N THR A 48 0.51 -4.97 -13.79
CA THR A 48 1.40 -6.03 -13.29
C THR A 48 0.62 -7.07 -12.50
N ILE A 49 -0.26 -6.64 -11.61
CA ILE A 49 -1.09 -7.54 -10.80
C ILE A 49 -2.08 -8.32 -11.67
N GLU A 50 -2.79 -7.69 -12.61
CA GLU A 50 -3.69 -8.38 -13.55
C GLU A 50 -2.97 -9.45 -14.39
N ILE A 51 -1.68 -9.27 -14.70
CA ILE A 51 -0.87 -10.30 -15.37
C ILE A 51 -0.55 -11.44 -14.39
N CYS A 52 -0.22 -11.15 -13.14
CA CYS A 52 -0.01 -12.17 -12.11
C CYS A 52 -1.27 -12.99 -11.82
N GLU A 53 -2.44 -12.37 -11.89
CA GLU A 53 -3.75 -13.01 -11.73
C GLU A 53 -4.16 -13.85 -12.94
N GLY A 54 -3.49 -13.67 -14.09
CA GLY A 54 -3.81 -14.35 -15.35
C GLY A 54 -4.94 -13.70 -16.16
N TYR A 55 -5.38 -12.48 -15.78
CA TYR A 55 -6.37 -11.72 -16.57
C TYR A 55 -5.77 -11.10 -17.83
N ARG A 56 -4.47 -10.83 -17.82
CA ARG A 56 -3.77 -10.27 -18.96
C ARG A 56 -2.55 -11.10 -19.33
N ARG A 57 -2.23 -11.10 -20.63
CA ARG A 57 -1.00 -11.72 -21.13
C ARG A 57 0.12 -10.69 -21.19
N PRO A 58 1.35 -11.02 -20.76
CA PRO A 58 2.51 -10.19 -21.01
C PRO A 58 2.84 -10.13 -22.51
N ASP A 59 3.49 -9.05 -22.93
CA ASP A 59 4.04 -8.94 -24.29
C ASP A 59 5.48 -9.47 -24.36
N ALA A 60 6.21 -9.41 -23.21
CA ALA A 60 7.51 -10.05 -23.02
C ALA A 60 7.76 -10.30 -21.52
N GLY A 61 8.80 -11.08 -21.23
CA GLY A 61 9.14 -11.50 -19.88
C GLY A 61 8.41 -12.75 -19.43
N THR A 62 8.60 -13.13 -18.15
CA THR A 62 8.00 -14.33 -17.57
C THR A 62 7.38 -14.01 -16.21
N VAL A 63 6.26 -14.69 -15.89
CA VAL A 63 5.58 -14.58 -14.60
C VAL A 63 5.34 -15.97 -14.05
N ARG A 64 5.64 -16.16 -12.77
CA ARG A 64 5.31 -17.36 -12.00
C ARG A 64 4.60 -16.95 -10.73
N VAL A 65 3.47 -17.57 -10.47
CA VAL A 65 2.66 -17.37 -9.27
C VAL A 65 2.44 -18.71 -8.61
N LEU A 66 2.89 -18.87 -7.38
CA LEU A 66 2.94 -20.16 -6.66
C LEU A 66 3.62 -21.27 -7.49
N GLY A 67 4.65 -20.91 -8.30
CA GLY A 67 5.35 -21.80 -9.22
C GLY A 67 4.68 -22.02 -10.57
N LEU A 68 3.41 -21.60 -10.75
CA LEU A 68 2.60 -21.80 -11.94
C LEU A 68 2.65 -20.58 -12.88
N ASP A 69 2.51 -20.84 -14.16
CA ASP A 69 2.31 -19.80 -15.17
C ASP A 69 0.83 -19.39 -15.20
N PRO A 70 0.50 -18.11 -14.88
CA PRO A 70 -0.89 -17.70 -14.74
C PRO A 70 -1.68 -17.74 -16.05
N VAL A 71 -1.01 -17.71 -17.21
CA VAL A 71 -1.65 -17.73 -18.52
C VAL A 71 -1.94 -19.17 -18.98
N THR A 72 -0.97 -20.07 -18.83
CA THR A 72 -1.06 -21.45 -19.35
C THR A 72 -1.57 -22.45 -18.31
N GLN A 73 -1.34 -22.18 -17.02
CA GLN A 73 -1.73 -23.02 -15.90
C GLN A 73 -2.80 -22.37 -15.01
N GLY A 74 -3.59 -21.45 -15.56
CA GLY A 74 -4.60 -20.70 -14.80
C GLY A 74 -5.69 -21.58 -14.15
N ALA A 75 -5.97 -22.77 -14.68
CA ALA A 75 -6.93 -23.69 -14.09
C ALA A 75 -6.44 -24.25 -12.75
N GLU A 76 -5.14 -24.51 -12.61
CA GLU A 76 -4.49 -24.96 -11.38
C GLU A 76 -4.26 -23.81 -10.38
N LEU A 77 -4.00 -22.61 -10.91
CA LEU A 77 -3.70 -21.44 -10.10
C LEU A 77 -4.95 -20.86 -9.42
N ARG A 78 -6.04 -20.68 -10.17
CA ARG A 78 -7.24 -19.95 -9.69
C ARG A 78 -7.83 -20.46 -8.38
N PRO A 79 -7.90 -21.77 -8.08
CA PRO A 79 -8.39 -22.24 -6.78
C PRO A 79 -7.47 -21.86 -5.60
N ARG A 80 -6.22 -21.50 -5.86
CA ARG A 80 -5.18 -21.23 -4.85
C ARG A 80 -4.98 -19.73 -4.58
N ILE A 81 -5.56 -18.86 -5.42
CA ILE A 81 -5.44 -17.41 -5.28
C ILE A 81 -6.79 -16.76 -5.01
N GLY A 82 -6.77 -15.70 -4.23
CA GLY A 82 -7.88 -14.77 -4.07
C GLY A 82 -7.60 -13.49 -4.83
N VAL A 83 -8.61 -12.90 -5.43
CA VAL A 83 -8.45 -11.67 -6.21
C VAL A 83 -9.55 -10.69 -5.84
N MET A 84 -9.14 -9.50 -5.43
CA MET A 84 -10.01 -8.38 -5.21
C MET A 84 -9.76 -7.34 -6.31
N LEU A 85 -10.65 -7.28 -7.29
CA LEU A 85 -10.58 -6.33 -8.39
C LEU A 85 -10.96 -4.91 -7.93
N GLN A 86 -10.32 -3.90 -8.48
CA GLN A 86 -10.64 -2.49 -8.24
C GLN A 86 -12.09 -2.15 -8.60
N SER A 87 -12.65 -2.80 -9.62
CA SER A 87 -14.05 -2.64 -10.02
C SER A 87 -14.56 -3.87 -10.77
N GLY A 88 -15.86 -4.12 -10.68
CA GLY A 88 -16.50 -5.22 -11.41
C GLY A 88 -16.51 -6.54 -10.64
N GLY A 89 -16.63 -7.65 -11.38
CA GLY A 89 -16.62 -9.01 -10.81
C GLY A 89 -17.93 -9.45 -10.14
N VAL A 90 -18.89 -8.56 -9.89
CA VAL A 90 -20.17 -8.88 -9.26
C VAL A 90 -21.33 -8.47 -10.15
N TYR A 91 -22.31 -9.39 -10.29
CA TYR A 91 -23.54 -9.09 -11.01
C TYR A 91 -24.36 -8.00 -10.29
N ALA A 92 -24.64 -6.91 -10.97
CA ALA A 92 -25.24 -5.70 -10.38
C ALA A 92 -26.61 -5.95 -9.70
N GLY A 93 -27.36 -6.94 -10.13
CA GLY A 93 -28.66 -7.35 -9.57
C GLY A 93 -28.60 -8.37 -8.44
N ALA A 94 -27.44 -8.98 -8.19
CA ALA A 94 -27.28 -9.96 -7.10
C ALA A 94 -27.28 -9.26 -5.74
N ARG A 95 -27.79 -9.95 -4.72
CA ARG A 95 -27.71 -9.51 -3.33
C ARG A 95 -26.33 -9.82 -2.77
N ALA A 96 -25.78 -8.92 -1.95
CA ALA A 96 -24.42 -8.97 -1.43
C ALA A 96 -24.08 -10.34 -0.78
N VAL A 97 -24.85 -10.74 0.23
CA VAL A 97 -24.58 -11.98 0.98
C VAL A 97 -24.88 -13.23 0.15
N GLU A 98 -25.89 -13.19 -0.74
CA GLU A 98 -26.17 -14.29 -1.66
C GLU A 98 -25.00 -14.52 -2.63
N MET A 99 -24.39 -13.44 -3.12
CA MET A 99 -23.22 -13.52 -3.99
C MET A 99 -22.02 -14.12 -3.27
N LEU A 100 -21.76 -13.69 -2.02
CA LEU A 100 -20.70 -14.27 -1.20
C LEU A 100 -20.93 -15.76 -0.93
N ARG A 101 -22.16 -16.15 -0.59
CA ARG A 101 -22.53 -17.58 -0.42
C ARG A 101 -22.38 -18.38 -1.71
N HIS A 102 -22.69 -17.76 -2.84
CA HIS A 102 -22.48 -18.41 -4.15
C HIS A 102 -21.00 -18.63 -4.42
N THR A 103 -20.16 -17.61 -4.21
CA THR A 103 -18.69 -17.72 -4.34
C THR A 103 -18.15 -18.82 -3.42
N ALA A 104 -18.58 -18.86 -2.16
CA ALA A 104 -18.16 -19.88 -1.21
C ALA A 104 -18.42 -21.31 -1.72
N LYS A 105 -19.56 -21.56 -2.39
CA LYS A 105 -19.91 -22.87 -2.96
C LYS A 105 -18.99 -23.34 -4.09
N LEU A 106 -18.19 -22.45 -4.67
CA LEU A 106 -17.21 -22.80 -5.71
C LEU A 106 -15.92 -23.39 -5.11
N HIS A 107 -15.75 -23.33 -3.80
CA HIS A 107 -14.56 -23.81 -3.09
C HIS A 107 -14.88 -25.02 -2.22
N ALA A 108 -13.94 -25.96 -2.12
CA ALA A 108 -14.11 -27.20 -1.37
C ALA A 108 -14.17 -26.96 0.16
N HIS A 109 -13.41 -26.00 0.66
CA HIS A 109 -13.28 -25.71 2.09
C HIS A 109 -13.34 -24.19 2.35
N PRO A 110 -14.48 -23.51 2.08
CA PRO A 110 -14.57 -22.07 2.24
C PRO A 110 -14.49 -21.65 3.71
N LEU A 111 -14.18 -20.37 3.92
CA LEU A 111 -14.38 -19.73 5.23
C LEU A 111 -15.87 -19.66 5.56
N ASP A 112 -16.18 -19.54 6.85
CA ASP A 112 -17.54 -19.29 7.31
C ASP A 112 -18.04 -17.94 6.77
N VAL A 113 -19.09 -18.01 5.95
CA VAL A 113 -19.65 -16.82 5.29
C VAL A 113 -20.29 -15.87 6.31
N ASP A 114 -20.98 -16.41 7.33
CA ASP A 114 -21.67 -15.58 8.31
C ASP A 114 -20.66 -14.86 9.21
N ALA A 115 -19.56 -15.52 9.58
CA ALA A 115 -18.43 -14.89 10.28
C ALA A 115 -17.77 -13.76 9.44
N LEU A 116 -17.59 -13.98 8.13
CA LEU A 116 -17.08 -12.93 7.23
C LEU A 116 -18.05 -11.75 7.10
N VAL A 117 -19.35 -12.03 7.02
CA VAL A 117 -20.40 -11.00 6.94
C VAL A 117 -20.41 -10.15 8.20
N GLU A 118 -20.32 -10.76 9.37
CA GLU A 118 -20.25 -10.03 10.65
C GLU A 118 -18.98 -9.21 10.75
N ARG A 119 -17.83 -9.82 10.51
CA ARG A 119 -16.51 -9.20 10.63
C ARG A 119 -16.35 -7.98 9.72
N LEU A 120 -16.87 -8.03 8.50
CA LEU A 120 -16.78 -6.95 7.52
C LEU A 120 -18.00 -6.00 7.57
N GLY A 121 -18.89 -6.14 8.54
CA GLY A 121 -20.05 -5.29 8.71
C GLY A 121 -21.01 -5.30 7.50
N LEU A 122 -21.15 -6.47 6.86
CA LEU A 122 -22.03 -6.67 5.70
C LEU A 122 -23.45 -7.10 6.08
N GLY A 123 -23.73 -7.30 7.37
CA GLY A 123 -25.04 -7.78 7.85
C GLY A 123 -26.19 -6.88 7.46
N SER A 124 -26.00 -5.56 7.51
CA SER A 124 -27.00 -4.57 7.11
C SER A 124 -27.32 -4.57 5.60
N CYS A 125 -26.44 -5.15 4.78
CA CYS A 125 -26.55 -5.19 3.32
C CYS A 125 -27.15 -6.48 2.77
N GLY A 126 -27.49 -7.46 3.62
CA GLY A 126 -27.82 -8.81 3.21
C GLY A 126 -28.91 -8.94 2.16
N ARG A 127 -29.90 -8.05 2.17
CA ARG A 127 -30.99 -8.00 1.19
C ARG A 127 -30.80 -6.95 0.09
N THR A 128 -29.73 -6.13 0.17
CA THR A 128 -29.46 -5.03 -0.77
C THR A 128 -28.74 -5.60 -2.00
N THR A 129 -29.18 -5.18 -3.20
CA THR A 129 -28.50 -5.54 -4.44
C THR A 129 -27.17 -4.80 -4.59
N TYR A 130 -26.19 -5.41 -5.25
CA TYR A 130 -24.83 -4.88 -5.40
C TYR A 130 -24.83 -3.42 -5.91
N ARG A 131 -25.62 -3.09 -6.92
CA ARG A 131 -25.73 -1.73 -7.49
C ARG A 131 -26.20 -0.66 -6.51
N ARG A 132 -26.84 -1.06 -5.39
CA ARG A 132 -27.36 -0.17 -4.34
C ARG A 132 -26.46 -0.07 -3.13
N LEU A 133 -25.37 -0.84 -3.10
CA LEU A 133 -24.37 -0.76 -2.06
C LEU A 133 -23.61 0.55 -2.18
N SER A 134 -23.19 1.12 -1.04
CA SER A 134 -22.18 2.19 -1.06
C SER A 134 -20.84 1.64 -1.57
N GLY A 135 -19.96 2.52 -2.06
CA GLY A 135 -18.62 2.11 -2.51
C GLY A 135 -17.87 1.30 -1.45
N GLY A 136 -17.91 1.72 -0.18
CA GLY A 136 -17.29 0.99 0.91
C GLY A 136 -17.94 -0.38 1.19
N GLN A 137 -19.24 -0.54 0.98
CA GLN A 137 -19.91 -1.84 1.09
C GLN A 137 -19.51 -2.77 -0.07
N GLN A 138 -19.40 -2.24 -1.28
CA GLN A 138 -18.92 -2.99 -2.44
C GLN A 138 -17.48 -3.47 -2.23
N GLN A 139 -16.61 -2.60 -1.72
CA GLN A 139 -15.21 -2.90 -1.41
C GLN A 139 -15.09 -4.04 -0.37
N ARG A 140 -15.85 -3.95 0.72
CA ARG A 140 -15.85 -4.99 1.76
C ARG A 140 -16.42 -6.33 1.25
N LEU A 141 -17.41 -6.30 0.38
CA LEU A 141 -17.92 -7.50 -0.27
C LEU A 141 -16.86 -8.12 -1.20
N ALA A 142 -16.18 -7.31 -2.02
CA ALA A 142 -15.12 -7.78 -2.90
C ALA A 142 -13.98 -8.43 -2.12
N LEU A 143 -13.57 -7.84 -0.99
CA LEU A 143 -12.59 -8.41 -0.07
C LEU A 143 -13.06 -9.75 0.51
N ALA A 144 -14.32 -9.84 0.98
CA ALA A 144 -14.90 -11.10 1.47
C ALA A 144 -14.86 -12.19 0.40
N MET A 145 -15.21 -11.85 -0.84
CA MET A 145 -15.19 -12.79 -1.96
C MET A 145 -13.77 -13.24 -2.32
N ALA A 146 -12.77 -12.36 -2.22
CA ALA A 146 -11.38 -12.70 -2.48
C ALA A 146 -10.82 -13.73 -1.48
N VAL A 147 -11.26 -13.67 -0.21
CA VAL A 147 -10.68 -14.50 0.85
C VAL A 147 -11.52 -15.74 1.20
N VAL A 148 -12.80 -15.80 0.80
CA VAL A 148 -13.72 -16.87 1.19
C VAL A 148 -13.23 -18.27 0.82
N GLY A 149 -12.45 -18.40 -0.27
CA GLY A 149 -11.90 -19.67 -0.75
C GLY A 149 -10.68 -20.20 0.03
N ARG A 150 -10.22 -19.54 1.09
CA ARG A 150 -8.97 -19.85 1.81
C ARG A 150 -7.75 -19.88 0.88
N PRO A 151 -7.44 -18.79 0.17
CA PRO A 151 -6.34 -18.77 -0.77
C PRO A 151 -4.98 -18.88 -0.09
N GLU A 152 -3.96 -19.42 -0.80
CA GLU A 152 -2.55 -19.37 -0.39
C GLU A 152 -1.94 -17.98 -0.64
N LEU A 153 -2.48 -17.26 -1.63
CA LEU A 153 -2.05 -15.93 -2.04
C LEU A 153 -3.28 -15.09 -2.38
N VAL A 154 -3.35 -13.86 -1.88
CA VAL A 154 -4.42 -12.93 -2.22
C VAL A 154 -3.84 -11.64 -2.82
N PHE A 155 -4.43 -11.20 -3.91
CA PHE A 155 -4.17 -9.90 -4.52
C PHE A 155 -5.30 -8.93 -4.14
N LEU A 156 -4.94 -7.79 -3.57
CA LEU A 156 -5.87 -6.76 -3.11
C LEU A 156 -5.53 -5.44 -3.82
N ASP A 157 -6.33 -5.09 -4.82
CA ASP A 157 -6.12 -3.84 -5.57
C ASP A 157 -6.87 -2.70 -4.86
N GLU A 158 -6.10 -1.80 -4.22
CA GLU A 158 -6.58 -0.65 -3.44
C GLU A 158 -7.67 -1.00 -2.41
N PRO A 159 -7.44 -1.94 -1.46
CA PRO A 159 -8.47 -2.53 -0.62
C PRO A 159 -9.18 -1.56 0.31
N THR A 160 -8.60 -0.40 0.59
CA THR A 160 -9.17 0.60 1.50
C THR A 160 -9.63 1.88 0.81
N ALA A 161 -9.57 1.94 -0.53
CA ALA A 161 -9.98 3.12 -1.27
C ALA A 161 -11.45 3.47 -1.00
N GLY A 162 -11.71 4.72 -0.62
CA GLY A 162 -13.07 5.20 -0.33
C GLY A 162 -13.75 4.62 0.91
N LEU A 163 -13.02 3.92 1.78
CA LEU A 163 -13.52 3.43 3.06
C LEU A 163 -13.48 4.53 4.13
N ASP A 164 -14.49 4.51 4.99
CA ASP A 164 -14.44 5.26 6.25
C ASP A 164 -13.35 4.70 7.20
N PRO A 165 -12.92 5.46 8.23
CA PRO A 165 -11.84 5.02 9.12
C PRO A 165 -12.12 3.70 9.85
N GLN A 166 -13.37 3.39 10.17
CA GLN A 166 -13.73 2.15 10.85
C GLN A 166 -13.63 0.95 9.91
N ALA A 167 -14.16 1.08 8.69
CA ALA A 167 -14.08 0.05 7.66
C ALA A 167 -12.62 -0.21 7.23
N ARG A 168 -11.80 0.86 7.14
CA ARG A 168 -10.36 0.74 6.87
C ARG A 168 -9.65 -0.09 7.93
N ARG A 169 -9.89 0.19 9.21
CA ARG A 169 -9.32 -0.60 10.32
C ARG A 169 -9.73 -2.06 10.26
N ALA A 170 -11.00 -2.36 10.03
CA ALA A 170 -11.48 -3.75 9.89
C ALA A 170 -10.81 -4.48 8.71
N THR A 171 -10.58 -3.79 7.60
CA THR A 171 -9.81 -4.32 6.46
C THR A 171 -8.36 -4.62 6.85
N TRP A 172 -7.69 -3.71 7.55
CA TRP A 172 -6.32 -3.91 8.02
C TRP A 172 -6.21 -5.08 9.01
N GLU A 173 -7.17 -5.24 9.91
CA GLU A 173 -7.22 -6.37 10.83
C GLU A 173 -7.37 -7.70 10.06
N LEU A 174 -8.24 -7.74 9.04
CA LEU A 174 -8.37 -8.93 8.21
C LEU A 174 -7.06 -9.28 7.49
N VAL A 175 -6.37 -8.29 6.93
CA VAL A 175 -5.06 -8.50 6.27
C VAL A 175 -4.03 -9.05 7.27
N ARG A 176 -3.98 -8.51 8.49
CA ARG A 176 -3.08 -9.02 9.55
C ARG A 176 -3.40 -10.46 9.95
N ASP A 177 -4.69 -10.83 9.95
CA ASP A 177 -5.08 -12.20 10.26
C ASP A 177 -4.72 -13.16 9.12
N LEU A 178 -4.97 -12.78 7.87
CA LEU A 178 -4.52 -13.56 6.71
C LEU A 178 -3.00 -13.84 6.78
N ARG A 179 -2.22 -12.80 7.07
CA ARG A 179 -0.77 -12.93 7.28
C ARG A 179 -0.45 -13.91 8.42
N ARG A 180 -1.15 -13.80 9.55
CA ARG A 180 -0.97 -14.68 10.73
C ARG A 180 -1.27 -16.14 10.42
N ASP A 181 -2.25 -16.37 9.53
CA ASP A 181 -2.63 -17.69 9.03
C ASP A 181 -1.69 -18.22 7.94
N GLY A 182 -0.60 -17.48 7.62
CA GLY A 182 0.40 -17.87 6.63
C GLY A 182 0.02 -17.58 5.18
N VAL A 183 -1.08 -16.87 4.94
CA VAL A 183 -1.49 -16.43 3.60
C VAL A 183 -0.55 -15.34 3.11
N THR A 184 -0.10 -15.45 1.88
CA THR A 184 0.65 -14.37 1.22
C THR A 184 -0.33 -13.29 0.77
N VAL A 185 -0.03 -12.03 1.06
CA VAL A 185 -0.88 -10.90 0.67
C VAL A 185 -0.10 -9.92 -0.19
N VAL A 186 -0.64 -9.57 -1.33
CA VAL A 186 -0.13 -8.50 -2.20
C VAL A 186 -1.15 -7.39 -2.24
N ILE A 187 -0.76 -6.19 -1.82
CA ILE A 187 -1.61 -5.01 -1.79
C ILE A 187 -1.06 -4.01 -2.81
N THR A 188 -1.89 -3.52 -3.73
CA THR A 188 -1.56 -2.27 -4.42
C THR A 188 -2.20 -1.12 -3.65
N THR A 189 -1.45 -0.07 -3.46
CA THR A 189 -1.99 1.14 -2.83
C THR A 189 -1.21 2.38 -3.28
N HIS A 190 -1.83 3.53 -3.16
CA HIS A 190 -1.19 4.84 -3.23
C HIS A 190 -1.16 5.51 -1.85
N HIS A 191 -1.69 4.85 -0.82
CA HIS A 191 -1.67 5.29 0.57
C HIS A 191 -0.43 4.75 1.29
N MET A 192 0.52 5.63 1.62
CA MET A 192 1.78 5.25 2.27
C MET A 192 1.57 4.74 3.69
N ASP A 193 0.63 5.34 4.42
CA ASP A 193 0.22 4.92 5.76
C ASP A 193 -0.28 3.46 5.79
N GLU A 194 -0.97 3.02 4.75
CA GLU A 194 -1.40 1.63 4.61
C GLU A 194 -0.20 0.68 4.46
N ALA A 195 0.75 1.03 3.60
CA ALA A 195 1.95 0.24 3.42
C ALA A 195 2.82 0.19 4.69
N GLU A 196 3.01 1.32 5.39
CA GLU A 196 3.75 1.39 6.65
C GLU A 196 3.10 0.53 7.75
N GLN A 197 1.77 0.45 7.78
CA GLN A 197 1.03 -0.27 8.81
C GLN A 197 0.91 -1.77 8.57
N LEU A 198 0.94 -2.22 7.32
CA LEU A 198 0.61 -3.59 6.95
C LEU A 198 1.75 -4.36 6.32
N ALA A 199 2.63 -3.71 5.55
CA ALA A 199 3.57 -4.41 4.71
C ALA A 199 4.83 -4.84 5.46
N ASP A 200 5.24 -6.09 5.22
CA ASP A 200 6.57 -6.59 5.58
C ASP A 200 7.62 -6.11 4.58
N ARG A 201 7.21 -5.95 3.32
CA ARG A 201 8.05 -5.42 2.24
C ARG A 201 7.23 -4.48 1.35
N VAL A 202 7.94 -3.53 0.79
CA VAL A 202 7.39 -2.54 -0.13
C VAL A 202 8.18 -2.59 -1.42
N ALA A 203 7.48 -2.60 -2.56
CA ALA A 203 8.05 -2.39 -3.88
C ALA A 203 7.48 -1.08 -4.44
N VAL A 204 8.34 -0.11 -4.70
CA VAL A 204 7.96 1.18 -5.29
C VAL A 204 8.06 1.07 -6.79
N VAL A 205 6.95 1.30 -7.48
CA VAL A 205 6.85 1.22 -8.95
C VAL A 205 6.61 2.62 -9.52
N ASP A 206 7.45 3.03 -10.47
CA ASP A 206 7.22 4.21 -11.29
C ASP A 206 7.53 3.89 -12.76
N ARG A 207 6.69 4.41 -13.67
CA ARG A 207 6.83 4.27 -15.14
C ARG A 207 7.05 2.82 -15.60
N GLY A 208 6.37 1.87 -14.96
CA GLY A 208 6.43 0.46 -15.32
C GLY A 208 7.66 -0.29 -14.83
N ARG A 209 8.44 0.27 -13.91
CA ARG A 209 9.65 -0.32 -13.33
C ARG A 209 9.62 -0.29 -11.81
N VAL A 210 10.23 -1.27 -11.16
CA VAL A 210 10.53 -1.20 -9.73
C VAL A 210 11.72 -0.28 -9.55
N ILE A 211 11.57 0.80 -8.77
CA ILE A 211 12.61 1.81 -8.51
C ILE A 211 13.22 1.69 -7.11
N ALA A 212 12.52 1.04 -6.17
CA ALA A 212 13.03 0.70 -4.86
C ALA A 212 12.28 -0.50 -4.29
N GLU A 213 12.96 -1.33 -3.49
CA GLU A 213 12.36 -2.47 -2.80
C GLU A 213 13.06 -2.67 -1.45
N GLY A 214 12.28 -2.91 -0.38
CA GLY A 214 12.81 -3.13 0.97
C GLY A 214 11.70 -3.28 1.99
N THR A 215 12.06 -3.40 3.28
CA THR A 215 11.10 -3.18 4.36
C THR A 215 10.78 -1.69 4.46
N PRO A 216 9.64 -1.29 5.03
CA PRO A 216 9.36 0.13 5.29
C PRO A 216 10.53 0.82 6.00
N GLU A 217 11.10 0.17 7.02
CA GLU A 217 12.23 0.70 7.79
C GLU A 217 13.52 0.82 6.95
N GLU A 218 13.82 -0.18 6.08
CA GLU A 218 14.98 -0.14 5.19
C GLU A 218 14.88 1.02 4.21
N LEU A 219 13.70 1.22 3.61
CA LEU A 219 13.47 2.29 2.65
C LEU A 219 13.55 3.67 3.30
N CYS A 220 13.10 3.81 4.54
CA CYS A 220 13.16 5.05 5.29
C CYS A 220 14.55 5.39 5.84
N ARG A 221 15.54 4.46 5.86
CA ARG A 221 16.90 4.69 6.37
C ARG A 221 17.80 5.52 5.45
N GLY A 222 17.43 5.80 4.22
CA GLY A 222 18.25 6.58 3.29
C GLY A 222 17.95 8.08 3.39
N GLY A 223 18.84 8.91 3.97
CA GLY A 223 18.68 10.36 4.12
C GLY A 223 18.75 10.79 5.59
N ALA A 224 18.34 12.01 5.92
CA ALA A 224 18.20 12.43 7.31
C ALA A 224 17.14 11.53 7.99
N GLU A 225 17.57 10.64 8.88
CA GLU A 225 16.73 9.59 9.50
C GLU A 225 15.51 10.13 10.26
N SER A 226 15.56 11.43 10.62
CA SER A 226 14.48 12.12 11.30
C SER A 226 14.57 13.63 11.03
N SER A 227 13.44 14.30 11.09
CA SER A 227 13.35 15.75 11.06
C SER A 227 12.62 16.24 12.31
N LEU A 228 12.97 17.42 12.78
CA LEU A 228 12.21 18.12 13.81
C LEU A 228 11.25 19.07 13.13
N ARG A 229 9.97 18.99 13.48
CA ARG A 229 8.94 19.93 13.01
C ARG A 229 8.36 20.70 14.17
N PHE A 230 8.06 21.97 13.93
CA PHE A 230 7.30 22.80 14.86
C PHE A 230 6.47 23.82 14.08
N ASP A 231 5.39 24.30 14.69
CA ASP A 231 4.63 25.40 14.15
C ASP A 231 4.94 26.68 14.95
N GLY A 232 4.92 27.82 14.23
CA GLY A 232 5.16 29.13 14.76
C GLY A 232 4.60 30.23 13.84
N PRO A 233 4.85 31.50 14.11
CA PRO A 233 4.48 32.57 13.19
C PRO A 233 5.08 32.37 11.81
N PRO A 234 4.37 32.65 10.69
CA PRO A 234 4.93 32.55 9.36
C PRO A 234 6.04 33.57 9.10
N GLY A 235 7.03 33.18 8.30
CA GLY A 235 8.11 34.07 7.86
C GLY A 235 9.20 34.33 8.89
N LEU A 236 9.51 33.38 9.78
CA LEU A 236 10.63 33.51 10.74
C LEU A 236 11.97 33.55 10.01
N ASP A 237 12.87 34.41 10.48
CA ASP A 237 14.26 34.39 10.06
C ASP A 237 14.99 33.18 10.70
N LEU A 238 15.23 32.16 9.90
CA LEU A 238 15.94 30.95 10.32
C LEU A 238 17.45 31.05 10.28
N GLY A 239 18.00 32.20 9.79
CA GLY A 239 19.45 32.42 9.67
C GLY A 239 20.22 32.29 11.00
N PRO A 240 19.75 32.85 12.12
CA PRO A 240 20.34 32.62 13.44
C PRO A 240 20.30 31.14 13.88
N LEU A 241 19.19 30.47 13.68
CA LEU A 241 19.06 29.05 14.00
C LEU A 241 20.04 28.17 13.23
N LEU A 242 20.17 28.41 11.90
CA LEU A 242 21.06 27.64 11.04
C LEU A 242 22.55 27.69 11.50
N LYS A 243 22.96 28.76 12.17
CA LYS A 243 24.32 28.88 12.70
C LYS A 243 24.58 28.04 13.94
N GLU A 244 23.51 27.65 14.65
CA GLU A 244 23.57 26.84 15.88
C GLU A 244 23.33 25.37 15.59
N LEU A 245 22.84 25.03 14.38
CA LEU A 245 22.58 23.65 13.98
C LEU A 245 23.88 22.93 13.59
N PRO A 246 23.91 21.58 13.66
CA PRO A 246 25.03 20.77 13.20
C PRO A 246 25.34 21.00 11.73
N GLU A 247 26.60 20.77 11.33
CA GLU A 247 27.04 20.86 9.94
C GLU A 247 26.24 19.95 9.02
N GLY A 248 25.74 20.51 7.92
CA GLY A 248 24.86 19.79 6.97
C GLY A 248 23.36 19.80 7.32
N ALA A 249 22.98 20.39 8.47
CA ALA A 249 21.56 20.56 8.79
C ALA A 249 20.91 21.63 7.92
N THR A 250 19.63 21.43 7.62
CA THR A 250 18.79 22.42 6.93
C THR A 250 17.60 22.82 7.78
N ALA A 251 17.15 24.05 7.64
CA ALA A 251 15.92 24.54 8.27
C ALA A 251 15.11 25.30 7.22
N THR A 252 13.86 24.92 7.03
CA THR A 252 12.96 25.48 6.01
C THR A 252 11.57 25.73 6.57
N GLU A 253 10.87 26.72 6.03
CA GLU A 253 9.43 26.87 6.19
C GLU A 253 8.75 26.05 5.10
N ALA A 254 8.26 24.85 5.46
CA ALA A 254 7.63 23.91 4.53
C ALA A 254 6.20 24.32 4.14
N SER A 255 5.52 25.07 5.01
CA SER A 255 4.23 25.71 4.79
C SER A 255 4.15 26.96 5.65
N PRO A 256 3.27 27.93 5.35
CA PRO A 256 3.16 29.14 6.17
C PRO A 256 3.02 28.84 7.65
N GLY A 257 4.04 29.19 8.47
CA GLY A 257 4.12 28.91 9.90
C GLY A 257 4.52 27.48 10.26
N GLY A 258 4.73 26.58 9.31
CA GLY A 258 5.18 25.21 9.54
C GLY A 258 6.65 25.04 9.21
N TYR A 259 7.50 24.78 10.20
CA TYR A 259 8.95 24.70 10.08
C TYR A 259 9.44 23.26 10.15
N ARG A 260 10.44 22.94 9.30
CA ARG A 260 11.08 21.62 9.25
C ARG A 260 12.60 21.81 9.35
N ILE A 261 13.20 21.07 10.26
CA ILE A 261 14.64 20.99 10.44
C ILE A 261 15.09 19.58 10.11
N GLU A 262 15.93 19.44 9.10
CA GLU A 262 16.51 18.16 8.69
C GLU A 262 17.91 18.06 9.29
N ALA A 263 18.04 17.21 10.29
CA ALA A 263 19.27 16.87 10.99
C ALA A 263 19.06 15.56 11.75
N PRO A 264 20.14 14.86 12.15
CA PRO A 264 20.03 13.78 13.13
C PRO A 264 19.38 14.31 14.41
N VAL A 265 18.18 13.81 14.75
CA VAL A 265 17.45 14.32 15.92
C VAL A 265 17.94 13.61 17.18
N ASP A 266 18.59 14.40 18.02
CA ASP A 266 19.08 14.02 19.34
C ASP A 266 18.60 15.02 20.41
N PRO A 267 18.82 14.77 21.72
CA PRO A 267 18.46 15.72 22.77
C PRO A 267 19.11 17.10 22.63
N GLN A 268 20.31 17.17 22.01
CA GLN A 268 21.03 18.43 21.81
C GLN A 268 20.34 19.30 20.75
N LEU A 269 19.91 18.69 19.64
CA LEU A 269 19.14 19.39 18.59
C LEU A 269 17.83 19.96 19.16
N LEU A 270 17.11 19.16 19.97
CA LEU A 270 15.88 19.62 20.63
C LEU A 270 16.16 20.83 21.54
N ALA A 271 17.22 20.76 22.34
CA ALA A 271 17.62 21.87 23.22
C ALA A 271 18.00 23.13 22.42
N THR A 272 18.75 22.98 21.33
CA THR A 272 19.14 24.10 20.44
C THR A 272 17.92 24.78 19.85
N VAL A 273 17.00 24.00 19.25
CA VAL A 273 15.79 24.56 18.62
C VAL A 273 14.86 25.22 19.63
N THR A 274 14.62 24.57 20.77
CA THR A 274 13.76 25.16 21.80
C THR A 274 14.40 26.38 22.46
N GLY A 275 15.74 26.39 22.64
CA GLY A 275 16.50 27.55 23.12
C GLY A 275 16.41 28.74 22.17
N TRP A 276 16.59 28.50 20.86
CA TRP A 276 16.42 29.52 19.84
C TRP A 276 14.98 30.06 19.82
N CYS A 277 13.97 29.20 19.89
CA CYS A 277 12.57 29.63 19.98
C CYS A 277 12.35 30.53 21.19
N ALA A 278 12.86 30.16 22.38
CA ALA A 278 12.74 30.92 23.59
C ALA A 278 13.43 32.29 23.48
N ALA A 279 14.67 32.35 22.91
CA ALA A 279 15.42 33.59 22.68
C ALA A 279 14.71 34.52 21.68
N SER A 280 13.99 33.94 20.72
CA SER A 280 13.20 34.67 19.72
C SER A 280 11.79 35.04 20.20
N GLY A 281 11.41 34.67 21.44
CA GLY A 281 10.07 34.90 21.97
C GLY A 281 8.97 34.08 21.30
N ILE A 282 9.32 32.94 20.71
CA ILE A 282 8.42 32.04 19.98
C ILE A 282 8.07 30.88 20.88
N LEU A 283 6.77 30.62 21.07
CA LEU A 283 6.30 29.37 21.64
C LEU A 283 6.07 28.37 20.51
N PRO A 284 6.94 27.35 20.33
CA PRO A 284 6.73 26.38 19.27
C PRO A 284 5.50 25.50 19.57
N GLU A 285 4.55 25.50 18.67
CA GLU A 285 3.40 24.60 18.73
C GLU A 285 3.73 23.31 17.99
N ARG A 286 3.09 22.20 18.41
CA ARG A 286 3.24 20.87 17.76
C ARG A 286 4.70 20.46 17.49
N LEU A 287 5.61 20.79 18.41
CA LEU A 287 7.01 20.36 18.30
C LEU A 287 7.05 18.81 18.32
N ALA A 288 7.49 18.21 17.23
CA ALA A 288 7.51 16.76 17.05
C ALA A 288 8.73 16.28 16.28
N VAL A 289 9.28 15.16 16.73
CA VAL A 289 10.27 14.42 15.94
C VAL A 289 9.51 13.60 14.90
N GLN A 290 9.72 13.93 13.63
CA GLN A 290 9.14 13.19 12.53
C GLN A 290 10.21 12.29 11.92
N ARG A 291 9.98 10.98 11.95
CA ARG A 291 10.80 10.02 11.19
C ARG A 291 10.49 10.18 9.72
N ARG A 292 11.48 9.92 8.88
CA ARG A 292 11.29 9.86 7.44
C ARG A 292 10.21 8.82 7.12
N SER A 293 9.20 9.22 6.38
CA SER A 293 8.07 8.38 5.97
C SER A 293 8.32 7.79 4.59
N LEU A 294 7.54 6.77 4.23
CA LEU A 294 7.53 6.27 2.84
C LEU A 294 7.10 7.36 1.84
N GLU A 295 6.31 8.36 2.28
CA GLU A 295 5.95 9.52 1.44
C GLU A 295 7.18 10.36 1.10
N ASP A 296 8.05 10.64 2.08
CA ASP A 296 9.31 11.36 1.85
C ASP A 296 10.23 10.56 0.90
N VAL A 297 10.32 9.24 1.09
CA VAL A 297 11.11 8.36 0.22
C VAL A 297 10.59 8.38 -1.21
N PHE A 298 9.28 8.32 -1.37
CA PHE A 298 8.64 8.34 -2.68
C PHE A 298 8.87 9.66 -3.41
N LEU A 299 8.74 10.80 -2.71
CA LEU A 299 9.02 12.14 -3.25
C LEU A 299 10.47 12.25 -3.72
N ASP A 300 11.43 11.78 -2.92
CA ASP A 300 12.85 11.79 -3.28
C ASP A 300 13.14 10.95 -4.53
N LEU A 301 12.53 9.77 -4.65
CA LEU A 301 12.74 8.86 -5.78
C LEU A 301 12.07 9.30 -7.07
N THR A 302 10.93 9.96 -6.99
CA THR A 302 10.10 10.27 -8.16
C THR A 302 10.06 11.75 -8.51
N GLY A 303 10.41 12.63 -7.56
CA GLY A 303 10.26 14.09 -7.68
C GLY A 303 8.81 14.55 -7.82
N ARG A 304 7.83 13.72 -7.40
CA ARG A 304 6.39 13.99 -7.57
C ARG A 304 5.63 13.69 -6.29
N ASP A 305 4.65 14.53 -6.00
CA ASP A 305 3.65 14.26 -4.98
C ASP A 305 2.62 13.22 -5.48
N LEU A 306 2.28 12.21 -4.65
CA LEU A 306 1.26 11.22 -4.98
C LEU A 306 -0.17 11.80 -5.05
N ARG A 307 -0.35 13.00 -4.50
CA ARG A 307 -1.66 13.65 -4.40
C ARG A 307 -2.08 14.46 -5.64
N SER A 308 -1.28 14.43 -6.70
CA SER A 308 -1.57 15.13 -7.96
C SER A 308 -2.26 14.25 -8.99
#